data_9aec85fa3d479e1ce614ee5c7211e008
#
_entry.id   9aec85fa3d479e1ce614ee5c7211e008
#
_cell.length_a   1.000
_cell.length_b   1.000
_cell.length_c   1.000
_cell.angle_alpha   90.00
_cell.angle_beta   90.00
_cell.angle_gamma   90.00
#
_symmetry.space_group_name_H-M   'P 1'
#
loop_
_entity.id
_entity.type
_entity.pdbx_description
1 polymer ?
#
loop_
_entity_poly.entity_id
_entity_poly.type
_entity_poly.pdbx_seq_one_letter_code
_entity_poly.pdbx_strand_id
1 'polypeptide(L)'
;MSTFKSSTRIKRPAKEIYDFLADMNNHERLAPEEEITDWSSTGDVASFTVRNILKLSLRMERTPDTMVKLVPASKPPFNIEMKWALSVDGEYTDVTFTIEADLNMMMKVVASGPLQKLADDESASLFNLLH
;
A
#
# COMPACT_ATOMS: atom_id res chain seq x y z
N MET A 1 0.63 -15.47 9.76
CA MET A 1 0.33 -14.36 8.86
C MET A 1 1.55 -14.08 7.98
N SER A 2 1.33 -13.86 6.70
CA SER A 2 2.42 -13.55 5.77
C SER A 2 2.64 -12.05 5.72
N THR A 3 3.91 -11.63 5.68
CA THR A 3 4.30 -10.21 5.69
C THR A 3 5.21 -9.92 4.51
N PHE A 4 4.89 -8.86 3.77
CA PHE A 4 5.66 -8.41 2.61
C PHE A 4 6.03 -6.95 2.86
N LYS A 5 7.31 -6.64 2.85
CA LYS A 5 7.82 -5.30 3.18
C LYS A 5 8.68 -4.74 2.06
N SER A 6 8.60 -3.42 1.90
CA SER A 6 9.53 -2.66 1.08
C SER A 6 9.75 -1.30 1.74
N SER A 7 10.97 -0.80 1.67
CA SER A 7 11.32 0.48 2.27
C SER A 7 11.98 1.39 1.26
N THR A 8 11.75 2.70 1.42
CA THR A 8 12.41 3.71 0.62
C THR A 8 12.74 4.90 1.51
N ARG A 9 13.74 5.68 1.10
CA ARG A 9 14.18 6.87 1.83
C ARG A 9 14.04 8.09 0.93
N ILE A 10 13.26 9.07 1.39
CA ILE A 10 12.90 10.23 0.58
C ILE A 10 13.37 11.50 1.30
N LYS A 11 14.05 12.39 0.57
CA LYS A 11 14.52 13.68 1.12
C LYS A 11 13.37 14.69 1.09
N ARG A 12 12.35 14.45 1.92
CA ARG A 12 11.22 15.34 2.11
C ARG A 12 10.70 15.24 3.54
N PRO A 13 10.04 16.29 4.05
CA PRO A 13 9.39 16.21 5.36
C PRO A 13 8.31 15.14 5.41
N ALA A 14 8.17 14.49 6.56
CA ALA A 14 7.15 13.46 6.75
C ALA A 14 5.75 13.99 6.44
N LYS A 15 5.46 15.25 6.75
CA LYS A 15 4.16 15.86 6.48
C LYS A 15 3.80 15.84 4.99
N GLU A 16 4.76 16.15 4.12
CA GLU A 16 4.49 16.14 2.67
C GLU A 16 4.20 14.73 2.16
N ILE A 17 4.96 13.75 2.64
CA ILE A 17 4.75 12.34 2.25
C ILE A 17 3.43 11.85 2.83
N TYR A 18 3.14 12.19 4.07
CA TYR A 18 1.87 11.83 4.71
C TYR A 18 0.68 12.42 3.92
N ASP A 19 0.74 13.71 3.58
CA ASP A 19 -0.36 14.37 2.85
C ASP A 19 -0.63 13.71 1.50
N PHE A 20 0.42 13.26 0.82
CA PHE A 20 0.28 12.50 -0.42
C PHE A 20 -0.42 11.16 -0.18
N LEU A 21 0.06 10.40 0.80
CA LEU A 21 -0.46 9.06 1.09
C LEU A 21 -1.86 9.09 1.73
N ALA A 22 -2.22 10.19 2.38
CA ALA A 22 -3.51 10.35 3.05
C ALA A 22 -4.66 10.61 2.07
N ASP A 23 -4.36 10.84 0.80
CA ASP A 23 -5.36 11.00 -0.25
C ASP A 23 -5.49 9.69 -1.03
N MET A 24 -6.63 9.01 -0.90
CA MET A 24 -6.86 7.72 -1.54
C MET A 24 -6.67 7.79 -3.06
N ASN A 25 -7.00 8.92 -3.68
CA ASN A 25 -6.87 9.08 -5.14
C ASN A 25 -5.40 9.00 -5.58
N ASN A 26 -4.46 9.38 -4.72
CA ASN A 26 -3.03 9.29 -5.04
C ASN A 26 -2.53 7.85 -5.08
N HIS A 27 -3.20 6.92 -4.41
CA HIS A 27 -2.78 5.52 -4.39
C HIS A 27 -2.92 4.86 -5.76
N GLU A 28 -3.83 5.31 -6.61
CA GLU A 28 -3.89 4.84 -7.99
C GLU A 28 -2.60 5.13 -8.74
N ARG A 29 -1.95 6.27 -8.44
CA ARG A 29 -0.70 6.66 -9.06
C ARG A 29 0.48 5.79 -8.62
N LEU A 30 0.38 5.15 -7.47
CA LEU A 30 1.40 4.23 -6.96
C LEU A 30 1.25 2.84 -7.54
N ALA A 31 0.02 2.45 -7.89
CA ALA A 31 -0.30 1.11 -8.32
C ALA A 31 0.25 0.83 -9.72
N PRO A 32 1.00 -0.27 -9.90
CA PRO A 32 1.49 -0.64 -11.23
C PRO A 32 0.34 -1.12 -12.11
N GLU A 33 0.25 -0.59 -13.33
CA GLU A 33 -0.86 -0.88 -14.25
C GLU A 33 -0.98 -2.37 -14.59
N GLU A 34 0.14 -3.07 -14.70
CA GLU A 34 0.13 -4.49 -15.01
C GLU A 34 -0.29 -5.37 -13.82
N GLU A 35 -0.27 -4.84 -12.60
CA GLU A 35 -0.63 -5.59 -11.39
C GLU A 35 -2.02 -5.24 -10.88
N ILE A 36 -2.43 -3.97 -11.01
CA ILE A 36 -3.66 -3.43 -10.45
C ILE A 36 -4.57 -2.96 -11.59
N THR A 37 -5.81 -3.46 -11.60
CA THR A 37 -6.82 -3.07 -12.60
C THR A 37 -8.13 -2.73 -11.90
N ASP A 38 -9.06 -2.15 -12.66
CA ASP A 38 -10.41 -1.84 -12.20
C ASP A 38 -10.45 -0.94 -10.95
N TRP A 39 -9.51 0.01 -10.89
CA TRP A 39 -9.45 0.94 -9.77
C TRP A 39 -10.69 1.84 -9.73
N SER A 40 -11.29 1.93 -8.55
CA SER A 40 -12.38 2.87 -8.28
C SER A 40 -12.24 3.36 -6.84
N SER A 41 -12.21 4.65 -6.64
CA SER A 41 -12.12 5.23 -5.29
C SER A 41 -13.20 6.26 -5.06
N THR A 42 -13.74 6.27 -3.85
CA THR A 42 -14.76 7.20 -3.40
C THR A 42 -14.47 7.54 -1.94
N GLY A 43 -14.12 8.81 -1.69
CA GLY A 43 -13.74 9.22 -0.33
C GLY A 43 -12.55 8.42 0.17
N ASP A 44 -12.73 7.70 1.26
CA ASP A 44 -11.67 6.93 1.91
C ASP A 44 -11.67 5.44 1.55
N VAL A 45 -12.48 5.04 0.56
CA VAL A 45 -12.58 3.65 0.15
C VAL A 45 -12.11 3.51 -1.29
N ALA A 46 -11.30 2.49 -1.55
CA ALA A 46 -10.89 2.12 -2.90
C ALA A 46 -11.15 0.64 -3.14
N SER A 47 -11.58 0.33 -4.36
CA SER A 47 -11.78 -1.04 -4.82
C SER A 47 -10.91 -1.27 -6.04
N PHE A 48 -10.26 -2.42 -6.12
CA PHE A 48 -9.38 -2.75 -7.24
C PHE A 48 -9.17 -4.26 -7.32
N THR A 49 -8.56 -4.70 -8.42
CA THR A 49 -8.25 -6.11 -8.65
C THR A 49 -6.75 -6.27 -8.84
N VAL A 50 -6.15 -7.23 -8.12
CA VAL A 50 -4.74 -7.58 -8.23
C VAL A 50 -4.61 -8.77 -9.20
N ARG A 51 -3.93 -8.56 -10.33
CA ARG A 51 -3.65 -9.57 -11.37
C ARG A 51 -4.88 -10.36 -11.84
N ASN A 52 -6.04 -9.70 -11.88
CA ASN A 52 -7.31 -10.33 -12.27
C ASN A 52 -7.72 -11.52 -11.39
N ILE A 53 -7.07 -11.70 -10.24
CA ILE A 53 -7.32 -12.83 -9.35
C ILE A 53 -8.01 -12.38 -8.07
N LEU A 54 -7.55 -11.26 -7.49
CA LEU A 54 -7.92 -10.87 -6.15
C LEU A 54 -8.61 -9.50 -6.16
N LYS A 55 -9.90 -9.49 -5.84
CA LYS A 55 -10.67 -8.26 -5.68
C LYS A 55 -10.59 -7.80 -4.23
N LEU A 56 -10.19 -6.55 -4.03
CA LEU A 56 -10.06 -5.94 -2.71
C LEU A 56 -10.85 -4.65 -2.66
N SER A 57 -11.44 -4.38 -1.50
CA SER A 57 -12.03 -3.09 -1.17
C SER A 57 -11.46 -2.68 0.18
N LEU A 58 -10.75 -1.57 0.21
CA LEU A 58 -9.99 -1.13 1.37
C LEU A 58 -10.40 0.27 1.79
N ARG A 59 -10.37 0.49 3.10
CA ARG A 59 -10.68 1.75 3.75
C ARG A 59 -9.41 2.31 4.38
N MET A 60 -9.25 3.63 4.34
CA MET A 60 -8.06 4.28 4.88
C MET A 60 -8.26 4.66 6.35
N GLU A 61 -7.24 4.38 7.16
CA GLU A 61 -7.10 4.87 8.54
C GLU A 61 -5.83 5.70 8.61
N ARG A 62 -5.89 6.85 9.27
CA ARG A 62 -4.80 7.83 9.29
C ARG A 62 -4.32 8.11 10.70
N THR A 63 -2.97 8.18 10.85
CA THR A 63 -2.32 8.74 12.02
C THR A 63 -1.43 9.87 11.50
N PRO A 64 -1.80 11.15 11.72
CA PRO A 64 -1.11 12.28 11.09
C PRO A 64 0.41 12.22 11.19
N ASP A 65 1.06 12.48 10.06
CA ASP A 65 2.51 12.55 9.87
C ASP A 65 3.28 11.26 10.21
N THR A 66 2.58 10.19 10.60
CA THR A 66 3.20 8.95 11.09
C THR A 66 2.82 7.72 10.26
N MET A 67 1.55 7.58 9.91
CA MET A 67 1.10 6.33 9.31
C MET A 67 -0.18 6.51 8.50
N VAL A 68 -0.26 5.78 7.39
CA VAL A 68 -1.49 5.58 6.62
C VAL A 68 -1.69 4.07 6.48
N LYS A 69 -2.87 3.60 6.90
CA LYS A 69 -3.20 2.19 6.92
C LYS A 69 -4.39 1.94 6.02
N LEU A 70 -4.37 0.86 5.26
CA LEU A 70 -5.50 0.42 4.43
C LEU A 70 -6.01 -0.91 5.00
N VAL A 71 -7.27 -0.92 5.40
CA VAL A 71 -7.90 -2.09 6.03
C VAL A 71 -9.14 -2.49 5.22
N PRO A 72 -9.62 -3.74 5.33
CA PRO A 72 -10.79 -4.16 4.57
C PRO A 72 -12.02 -3.27 4.84
N ALA A 73 -12.63 -2.77 3.76
CA ALA A 73 -13.88 -2.01 3.83
C ALA A 73 -15.10 -2.92 3.74
N SER A 74 -14.93 -4.10 3.14
CA SER A 74 -15.94 -5.14 3.06
C SER A 74 -15.25 -6.47 3.32
N LYS A 75 -16.03 -7.54 3.46
CA LYS A 75 -15.46 -8.86 3.76
C LYS A 75 -14.50 -9.30 2.66
N PRO A 76 -13.20 -9.43 2.96
CA PRO A 76 -12.20 -9.85 1.97
C PRO A 76 -12.18 -11.37 1.82
N PRO A 77 -11.55 -11.90 0.74
CA PRO A 77 -11.35 -13.34 0.61
C PRO A 77 -10.43 -13.90 1.71
N PHE A 78 -9.57 -13.06 2.28
CA PHE A 78 -8.75 -13.34 3.45
C PHE A 78 -8.42 -12.01 4.13
N ASN A 79 -8.02 -12.05 5.40
CA ASN A 79 -7.64 -10.81 6.08
C ASN A 79 -6.37 -10.24 5.46
N ILE A 80 -6.42 -8.96 5.11
CA ILE A 80 -5.29 -8.25 4.51
C ILE A 80 -5.25 -6.83 5.05
N GLU A 81 -4.04 -6.33 5.29
CA GLU A 81 -3.83 -4.98 5.76
C GLU A 81 -2.58 -4.42 5.08
N MET A 82 -2.65 -3.17 4.64
CA MET A 82 -1.51 -2.47 4.05
C MET A 82 -1.19 -1.26 4.90
N LYS A 83 0.09 -1.03 5.17
CA LYS A 83 0.51 0.02 6.09
C LYS A 83 1.71 0.77 5.53
N TRP A 84 1.59 2.09 5.45
CA TRP A 84 2.68 3.01 5.15
C TRP A 84 3.10 3.68 6.45
N ALA A 85 4.28 3.34 6.95
CA ALA A 85 4.83 3.91 8.18
C ALA A 85 5.97 4.88 7.86
N LEU A 86 5.94 6.05 8.49
CA LEU A 86 6.90 7.13 8.26
C LEU A 86 7.77 7.33 9.50
N SER A 87 9.08 7.44 9.29
CA SER A 87 10.05 7.69 10.36
C SER A 87 11.03 8.76 9.91
N VAL A 88 11.07 9.88 10.63
CA VAL A 88 11.95 11.01 10.30
C VAL A 88 13.38 10.72 10.72
N ASP A 89 14.32 11.03 9.82
CA ASP A 89 15.77 10.94 10.08
C ASP A 89 16.44 12.15 9.43
N GLY A 90 16.57 13.24 10.20
CA GLY A 90 17.13 14.50 9.70
C GLY A 90 16.29 15.10 8.59
N GLU A 91 16.90 15.31 7.42
CA GLU A 91 16.21 15.82 6.23
C GLU A 91 15.47 14.75 5.46
N TYR A 92 15.64 13.50 5.84
CA TYR A 92 15.04 12.35 5.16
C TYR A 92 13.88 11.78 5.96
N THR A 93 12.98 11.12 5.26
CA THR A 93 11.93 10.32 5.87
C THR A 93 12.07 8.90 5.34
N ASP A 94 12.18 7.94 6.25
CA ASP A 94 12.15 6.53 5.91
C ASP A 94 10.70 6.08 5.83
N VAL A 95 10.33 5.48 4.70
CA VAL A 95 8.97 5.02 4.44
C VAL A 95 9.02 3.51 4.31
N THR A 96 8.27 2.82 5.16
CA THR A 96 8.15 1.36 5.09
C THR A 96 6.73 1.00 4.71
N PHE A 97 6.58 0.31 3.59
CA PHE A 97 5.29 -0.23 3.16
C PHE A 97 5.24 -1.71 3.52
N THR A 98 4.22 -2.09 4.29
CA THR A 98 4.03 -3.45 4.76
C THR A 98 2.67 -3.95 4.34
N ILE A 99 2.64 -5.14 3.72
CA ILE A 99 1.40 -5.86 3.43
C ILE A 99 1.38 -7.07 4.36
N GLU A 100 0.36 -7.18 5.19
CA GLU A 100 0.14 -8.35 6.04
C GLU A 100 -1.12 -9.05 5.55
N ALA A 101 -1.00 -10.36 5.28
CA ALA A 101 -2.10 -11.13 4.73
C ALA A 101 -2.16 -12.50 5.39
N ASP A 102 -3.38 -12.91 5.77
CA ASP A 102 -3.62 -14.21 6.37
C ASP A 102 -3.90 -15.22 5.26
N LEU A 103 -2.84 -15.81 4.72
CA LEU A 103 -2.89 -16.71 3.56
C LEU A 103 -2.78 -18.15 4.02
N ASN A 104 -3.71 -19.01 3.52
CA ASN A 104 -3.53 -20.44 3.66
C ASN A 104 -2.41 -20.94 2.73
N MET A 105 -2.05 -22.23 2.82
CA MET A 105 -0.92 -22.76 2.04
C MET A 105 -1.09 -22.59 0.54
N MET A 106 -2.30 -22.81 0.02
CA MET A 106 -2.57 -22.67 -1.41
C MET A 106 -2.43 -21.22 -1.85
N MET A 107 -2.98 -20.27 -1.09
CA MET A 107 -2.88 -18.85 -1.39
C MET A 107 -1.46 -18.34 -1.29
N LYS A 108 -0.64 -18.87 -0.37
CA LYS A 108 0.78 -18.51 -0.29
C LYS A 108 1.52 -18.80 -1.60
N VAL A 109 1.21 -19.92 -2.21
CA VAL A 109 1.85 -20.31 -3.48
C VAL A 109 1.53 -19.32 -4.60
N VAL A 110 0.27 -18.87 -4.70
CA VAL A 110 -0.16 -18.00 -5.81
C VAL A 110 -0.03 -16.51 -5.53
N ALA A 111 -0.08 -16.10 -4.26
CA ALA A 111 -0.17 -14.68 -3.91
C ALA A 111 1.12 -14.07 -3.37
N SER A 112 2.06 -14.88 -2.83
CA SER A 112 3.25 -14.33 -2.19
C SER A 112 4.13 -13.53 -3.15
N GLY A 113 4.41 -14.05 -4.34
CA GLY A 113 5.19 -13.34 -5.35
C GLY A 113 4.52 -12.03 -5.77
N PRO A 114 3.25 -12.06 -6.21
CA PRO A 114 2.53 -10.84 -6.57
C PRO A 114 2.43 -9.81 -5.45
N LEU A 115 2.22 -10.21 -4.20
CA LEU A 115 2.13 -9.26 -3.09
C LEU A 115 3.49 -8.64 -2.74
N GLN A 116 4.57 -9.41 -2.81
CA GLN A 116 5.91 -8.83 -2.62
C GLN A 116 6.24 -7.86 -3.76
N LYS A 117 5.93 -8.23 -4.99
CA LYS A 117 6.14 -7.36 -6.15
C LYS A 117 5.32 -6.07 -6.01
N LEU A 118 4.08 -6.17 -5.54
CA LEU A 118 3.24 -5.00 -5.31
C LEU A 118 3.88 -4.06 -4.27
N ALA A 119 4.38 -4.61 -3.17
CA ALA A 119 5.04 -3.81 -2.14
C ALA A 119 6.27 -3.09 -2.71
N ASP A 120 7.10 -3.79 -3.48
CA ASP A 120 8.31 -3.22 -4.08
C ASP A 120 7.97 -2.16 -5.12
N ASP A 121 7.00 -2.42 -5.99
CA ASP A 121 6.62 -1.49 -7.06
C ASP A 121 5.98 -0.23 -6.51
N GLU A 122 5.11 -0.33 -5.50
CA GLU A 122 4.49 0.86 -4.92
C GLU A 122 5.48 1.71 -4.15
N SER A 123 6.41 1.09 -3.43
CA SER A 123 7.47 1.80 -2.72
C SER A 123 8.37 2.55 -3.71
N ALA A 124 8.74 1.90 -4.82
CA ALA A 124 9.54 2.53 -5.88
C ALA A 124 8.79 3.68 -6.56
N SER A 125 7.48 3.50 -6.79
CA SER A 125 6.64 4.55 -7.39
C SER A 125 6.56 5.77 -6.47
N LEU A 126 6.41 5.57 -5.17
CA LEU A 126 6.41 6.67 -4.21
C LEU A 126 7.72 7.45 -4.26
N PHE A 127 8.84 6.76 -4.27
CA PHE A 127 10.15 7.39 -4.39
C PHE A 127 10.24 8.22 -5.67
N ASN A 128 9.82 7.64 -6.81
CA ASN A 128 9.90 8.32 -8.10
C ASN A 128 9.02 9.58 -8.16
N LEU A 129 7.89 9.58 -7.46
CA LEU A 129 6.98 10.72 -7.45
C LEU A 129 7.42 11.82 -6.48
N LEU A 130 8.09 11.48 -5.38
CA LEU A 130 8.37 12.41 -4.28
C LEU A 130 9.86 12.64 -3.97
N HIS A 131 10.76 12.01 -4.69
CA HIS A 131 12.20 12.17 -4.41
C HIS A 131 12.74 13.57 -4.68
#